data_ab973e20256db43f72a56730c9d78fe1
#
_entry.id   ab973e20256db43f72a56730c9d78fe1
#
_cell.length_a   1.000
_cell.length_b   1.000
_cell.length_c   1.000
_cell.angle_alpha   90.00
_cell.angle_beta   90.00
_cell.angle_gamma   90.00
#
_symmetry.space_group_name_H-M   'P 1'
#
loop_
_entity.id
_entity.type
_entity.pdbx_description
1 polymer ?
#
loop_
_entity_poly.entity_id
_entity_poly.type
_entity_poly.pdbx_seq_one_letter_code
_entity_poly.pdbx_strand_id
1 'polypeptide(L)'
;ISLGLVGSEMCIRDRHTLIQTTFNSNMLALNKGKPEQMNLKEILSSFLDFREEVIIKRTLFDLNKAREKAHILVGLVVTNEHIDEIIELIKSSKDTKEAKEKLIKKKWKVSKQNLNFIKLVEDDTVELKSNTFNFSDAQAKAILELRLQKLTALEREDIQKDLESLILEIKNYLSILNSRDILLKEIENELTEIKKEFATERRSEIIDQEYEQVDDLRYIQQEDIVLTISNNGYIKRSLLSNYRSQNRGGKGKTGMSTREEDFVKEIHFADTHTKLLVFSSLG
;
A
#
# COMPACT_ATOMS: atom_id res chain seq x y z
N ILE A 1 -10.46 -13.85 50.39
CA ILE A 1 -10.86 -12.94 49.33
C ILE A 1 -11.55 -13.81 48.28
N SER A 2 -12.91 -13.73 48.19
CA SER A 2 -13.67 -14.61 47.31
C SER A 2 -13.37 -14.33 45.87
N LEU A 3 -12.93 -15.34 45.13
CA LEU A 3 -12.66 -15.29 43.69
C LEU A 3 -13.88 -14.85 42.85
N GLY A 4 -15.08 -14.83 43.42
CA GLY A 4 -16.30 -14.39 42.77
C GLY A 4 -16.46 -12.89 42.54
N LEU A 5 -15.76 -12.05 43.30
CA LEU A 5 -15.79 -10.59 43.15
C LEU A 5 -14.93 -10.09 41.98
N VAL A 6 -13.84 -10.81 41.68
CA VAL A 6 -12.90 -10.38 40.61
C VAL A 6 -13.52 -10.47 39.24
N GLY A 7 -14.34 -11.46 38.96
CA GLY A 7 -15.00 -11.62 37.65
C GLY A 7 -16.09 -10.56 37.41
N SER A 8 -16.89 -10.25 38.43
CA SER A 8 -17.97 -9.24 38.28
C SER A 8 -17.42 -7.81 38.19
N GLU A 9 -16.34 -7.50 38.90
CA GLU A 9 -15.66 -6.19 38.79
C GLU A 9 -15.01 -6.01 37.39
N MET A 10 -14.47 -7.07 36.83
CA MET A 10 -13.89 -7.05 35.50
C MET A 10 -14.97 -6.76 34.43
N CYS A 11 -16.12 -7.44 34.49
CA CYS A 11 -17.24 -7.18 33.61
C CYS A 11 -17.82 -5.77 33.73
N ILE A 12 -17.92 -5.24 34.97
CA ILE A 12 -18.38 -3.87 35.23
C ILE A 12 -17.40 -2.87 34.62
N ARG A 13 -16.12 -3.05 34.81
CA ARG A 13 -15.06 -2.21 34.28
C ARG A 13 -15.10 -2.19 32.76
N ASP A 14 -15.19 -3.35 32.11
CA ASP A 14 -15.17 -3.48 30.67
C ASP A 14 -16.41 -2.84 30.04
N ARG A 15 -17.58 -2.93 30.67
CA ARG A 15 -18.84 -2.34 30.18
C ARG A 15 -18.98 -0.84 30.45
N HIS A 16 -18.43 -0.34 31.55
CA HIS A 16 -18.59 1.05 31.95
C HIS A 16 -17.36 1.92 31.74
N THR A 17 -16.30 1.37 31.13
CA THR A 17 -15.10 2.12 30.75
C THR A 17 -14.76 1.88 29.27
N LEU A 18 -13.91 2.73 28.70
CA LEU A 18 -13.42 2.60 27.33
C LEU A 18 -12.31 1.54 27.14
N ILE A 19 -12.10 0.63 28.11
CA ILE A 19 -11.12 -0.45 28.02
C ILE A 19 -11.50 -1.41 26.90
N GLN A 20 -12.78 -1.71 26.77
CA GLN A 20 -13.34 -2.47 25.66
C GLN A 20 -14.21 -1.54 24.83
N THR A 21 -13.84 -1.35 23.58
CA THR A 21 -14.59 -0.49 22.67
C THR A 21 -14.63 -1.08 21.27
N THR A 22 -15.67 -0.78 20.53
CA THR A 22 -15.78 -1.11 19.11
C THR A 22 -15.24 0.02 18.27
N PHE A 23 -14.41 -0.31 17.29
CA PHE A 23 -13.93 0.65 16.31
C PHE A 23 -14.49 0.34 14.93
N ASN A 24 -15.38 1.18 14.45
CA ASN A 24 -15.93 1.06 13.12
C ASN A 24 -15.00 1.77 12.13
N SER A 25 -14.33 0.98 11.28
CA SER A 25 -13.43 1.51 10.27
C SER A 25 -14.23 2.05 9.08
N ASN A 26 -14.25 3.38 8.93
CA ASN A 26 -14.79 4.06 7.76
C ASN A 26 -13.61 4.72 7.01
N MET A 27 -13.10 4.02 6.01
CA MET A 27 -11.92 4.47 5.26
C MET A 27 -12.35 5.28 4.05
N LEU A 28 -12.20 6.60 4.14
CA LEU A 28 -12.37 7.53 3.04
C LEU A 28 -10.99 7.87 2.47
N ALA A 29 -10.78 7.62 1.19
CA ALA A 29 -9.52 7.90 0.50
C ALA A 29 -9.75 8.65 -0.81
N LEU A 30 -8.72 9.35 -1.27
CA LEU A 30 -8.73 9.99 -2.60
C LEU A 30 -8.21 8.98 -3.63
N ASN A 31 -9.07 8.49 -4.50
CA ASN A 31 -8.71 7.65 -5.62
C ASN A 31 -8.82 8.47 -6.92
N LYS A 32 -7.71 8.64 -7.64
CA LYS A 32 -7.64 9.44 -8.88
C LYS A 32 -8.28 10.83 -8.75
N GLY A 33 -8.07 11.46 -7.58
CA GLY A 33 -8.60 12.81 -7.28
C GLY A 33 -10.07 12.85 -6.85
N LYS A 34 -10.75 11.70 -6.70
CA LYS A 34 -12.12 11.62 -6.20
C LYS A 34 -12.16 11.02 -4.80
N PRO A 35 -12.92 11.58 -3.86
CA PRO A 35 -13.13 10.96 -2.55
C PRO A 35 -14.05 9.75 -2.70
N GLU A 36 -13.56 8.58 -2.29
CA GLU A 36 -14.30 7.32 -2.33
C GLU A 36 -14.17 6.60 -0.99
N GLN A 37 -15.27 6.01 -0.54
CA GLN A 37 -15.26 5.11 0.61
C GLN A 37 -14.81 3.74 0.13
N MET A 38 -13.70 3.26 0.66
CA MET A 38 -13.03 2.06 0.19
C MET A 38 -12.82 1.08 1.33
N ASN A 39 -12.88 -0.21 1.03
CA ASN A 39 -12.42 -1.24 1.95
C ASN A 39 -10.88 -1.40 1.85
N LEU A 40 -10.29 -2.14 2.79
CA LEU A 40 -8.84 -2.32 2.84
C LEU A 40 -8.26 -2.93 1.54
N LYS A 41 -8.97 -3.89 0.95
CA LYS A 41 -8.54 -4.53 -0.31
C LYS A 41 -8.52 -3.53 -1.46
N GLU A 42 -9.55 -2.69 -1.57
CA GLU A 42 -9.65 -1.66 -2.61
C GLU A 42 -8.55 -0.60 -2.46
N ILE A 43 -8.24 -0.18 -1.22
CA ILE A 43 -7.13 0.75 -0.95
C ILE A 43 -5.79 0.14 -1.39
N LEU A 44 -5.53 -1.12 -1.02
CA LEU A 44 -4.30 -1.80 -1.42
C LEU A 44 -4.20 -1.98 -2.94
N SER A 45 -5.30 -2.34 -3.61
CA SER A 45 -5.33 -2.46 -5.08
C SER A 45 -5.07 -1.12 -5.75
N SER A 46 -5.73 -0.05 -5.31
CA SER A 46 -5.54 1.30 -5.84
C SER A 46 -4.11 1.82 -5.59
N PHE A 47 -3.50 1.46 -4.46
CA PHE A 47 -2.10 1.77 -4.19
C PHE A 47 -1.16 1.05 -5.16
N LEU A 48 -1.39 -0.24 -5.45
CA LEU A 48 -0.59 -0.99 -6.42
C LEU A 48 -0.73 -0.40 -7.82
N ASP A 49 -1.94 -0.10 -8.28
CA ASP A 49 -2.18 0.55 -9.58
C ASP A 49 -1.43 1.88 -9.68
N PHE A 50 -1.48 2.68 -8.63
CA PHE A 50 -0.72 3.95 -8.58
C PHE A 50 0.80 3.71 -8.63
N ARG A 51 1.31 2.71 -7.90
CA ARG A 51 2.74 2.36 -7.95
C ARG A 51 3.16 1.88 -9.33
N GLU A 52 2.37 1.06 -10.00
CA GLU A 52 2.61 0.65 -11.39
C GLU A 52 2.77 1.89 -12.29
N GLU A 53 1.83 2.84 -12.21
CA GLU A 53 1.88 4.07 -13.00
C GLU A 53 3.15 4.91 -12.72
N VAL A 54 3.51 5.05 -11.45
CA VAL A 54 4.71 5.80 -11.04
C VAL A 54 5.98 5.15 -11.58
N ILE A 55 6.11 3.81 -11.47
CA ILE A 55 7.29 3.10 -11.97
C ILE A 55 7.37 3.19 -13.50
N ILE A 56 6.24 3.04 -14.22
CA ILE A 56 6.23 3.23 -15.67
C ILE A 56 6.73 4.62 -16.06
N LYS A 57 6.22 5.67 -15.41
CA LYS A 57 6.63 7.05 -15.70
C LYS A 57 8.11 7.30 -15.38
N ARG A 58 8.58 6.80 -14.24
CA ARG A 58 9.99 6.87 -13.85
C ARG A 58 10.88 6.15 -14.85
N THR A 59 10.53 4.90 -15.18
CA THR A 59 11.30 4.08 -16.12
C THR A 59 11.34 4.71 -17.53
N LEU A 60 10.25 5.30 -18.00
CA LEU A 60 10.23 6.05 -19.27
C LEU A 60 11.14 7.27 -19.23
N PHE A 61 11.14 8.01 -18.14
CA PHE A 61 12.03 9.16 -17.96
C PHE A 61 13.50 8.74 -17.97
N ASP A 62 13.86 7.69 -17.21
CA ASP A 62 15.21 7.18 -17.12
C ASP A 62 15.67 6.55 -18.44
N LEU A 63 14.76 5.85 -19.16
CA LEU A 63 15.00 5.33 -20.49
C LEU A 63 15.35 6.45 -21.49
N ASN A 64 14.55 7.52 -21.52
CA ASN A 64 14.81 8.64 -22.43
C ASN A 64 16.14 9.32 -22.10
N LYS A 65 16.44 9.53 -20.83
CA LYS A 65 17.72 10.10 -20.38
C LYS A 65 18.92 9.18 -20.73
N ALA A 66 18.76 7.86 -20.58
CA ALA A 66 19.79 6.90 -20.97
C ALA A 66 19.97 6.88 -22.50
N ARG A 67 18.89 6.93 -23.29
CA ARG A 67 18.93 7.02 -24.75
C ARG A 67 19.60 8.28 -25.23
N GLU A 68 19.31 9.44 -24.65
CA GLU A 68 20.00 10.71 -25.01
C GLU A 68 21.52 10.62 -24.79
N LYS A 69 21.97 10.06 -23.67
CA LYS A 69 23.39 9.86 -23.40
C LYS A 69 23.99 8.83 -24.38
N ALA A 70 23.33 7.69 -24.57
CA ALA A 70 23.79 6.65 -25.46
C ALA A 70 23.84 7.13 -26.92
N HIS A 71 22.91 7.98 -27.35
CA HIS A 71 22.92 8.61 -28.67
C HIS A 71 24.20 9.40 -28.94
N ILE A 72 24.64 10.19 -27.95
CA ILE A 72 25.89 10.93 -28.05
C ILE A 72 27.10 9.98 -28.09
N LEU A 73 27.12 8.97 -27.20
CA LEU A 73 28.24 7.99 -27.16
C LEU A 73 28.34 7.16 -28.44
N VAL A 74 27.22 6.76 -29.05
CA VAL A 74 27.19 6.09 -30.34
C VAL A 74 27.86 6.95 -31.40
N GLY A 75 27.56 8.25 -31.44
CA GLY A 75 28.22 9.19 -32.34
C GLY A 75 29.75 9.21 -32.13
N LEU A 76 30.21 9.20 -30.88
CA LEU A 76 31.63 9.18 -30.56
C LEU A 76 32.32 7.86 -30.93
N VAL A 77 31.63 6.71 -30.72
CA VAL A 77 32.16 5.40 -31.15
C VAL A 77 32.31 5.32 -32.65
N VAL A 78 31.32 5.78 -33.44
CA VAL A 78 31.40 5.86 -34.91
C VAL A 78 32.53 6.81 -35.33
N THR A 79 32.69 7.93 -34.63
CA THR A 79 33.80 8.89 -34.86
C THR A 79 35.16 8.22 -34.68
N ASN A 80 35.32 7.38 -33.66
CA ASN A 80 36.58 6.65 -33.42
C ASN A 80 36.90 5.66 -34.53
N GLU A 81 35.92 5.05 -35.22
CA GLU A 81 36.16 4.21 -36.40
C GLU A 81 36.67 4.99 -37.61
N HIS A 82 36.29 6.27 -37.75
CA HIS A 82 36.58 7.12 -38.91
C HIS A 82 37.37 8.38 -38.55
N ILE A 83 38.22 8.30 -37.54
CA ILE A 83 38.83 9.48 -36.93
C ILE A 83 39.65 10.29 -37.93
N ASP A 84 40.46 9.63 -38.78
CA ASP A 84 41.32 10.31 -39.73
C ASP A 84 40.52 11.07 -40.77
N GLU A 85 39.44 10.46 -41.32
CA GLU A 85 38.54 11.10 -42.27
C GLU A 85 37.80 12.32 -41.66
N ILE A 86 37.44 12.23 -40.37
CA ILE A 86 36.77 13.31 -39.66
C ILE A 86 37.73 14.47 -39.42
N ILE A 87 38.96 14.19 -39.04
CA ILE A 87 40.00 15.21 -38.83
C ILE A 87 40.30 15.94 -40.15
N GLU A 88 40.46 15.22 -41.29
CA GLU A 88 40.64 15.82 -42.59
C GLU A 88 39.47 16.72 -43.00
N LEU A 89 38.24 16.24 -42.74
CA LEU A 89 37.03 17.01 -43.03
C LEU A 89 36.96 18.30 -42.23
N ILE A 90 37.30 18.25 -40.93
CA ILE A 90 37.33 19.42 -40.06
C ILE A 90 38.40 20.41 -40.53
N LYS A 91 39.62 19.92 -40.83
CA LYS A 91 40.72 20.75 -41.35
C LYS A 91 40.42 21.41 -42.67
N SER A 92 39.66 20.77 -43.55
CA SER A 92 39.26 21.29 -44.85
C SER A 92 38.09 22.28 -44.83
N SER A 93 37.45 22.45 -43.66
CA SER A 93 36.31 23.33 -43.46
C SER A 93 36.79 24.71 -42.97
N LYS A 94 36.13 25.78 -43.47
CA LYS A 94 36.48 27.18 -43.15
C LYS A 94 35.98 27.58 -41.76
N ASP A 95 34.79 27.08 -41.40
CA ASP A 95 34.09 27.38 -40.15
C ASP A 95 33.53 26.15 -39.50
N THR A 96 33.29 26.24 -38.15
CA THR A 96 32.63 25.16 -37.38
C THR A 96 31.23 24.82 -37.89
N LYS A 97 30.51 25.78 -38.45
CA LYS A 97 29.18 25.54 -39.08
C LYS A 97 29.30 24.69 -40.35
N GLU A 98 30.26 25.02 -41.20
CA GLU A 98 30.52 24.24 -42.43
C GLU A 98 30.98 22.82 -42.09
N ALA A 99 31.85 22.65 -41.10
CA ALA A 99 32.30 21.34 -40.61
C ALA A 99 31.12 20.49 -40.12
N LYS A 100 30.23 21.08 -39.33
CA LYS A 100 29.03 20.45 -38.81
C LYS A 100 28.10 19.97 -39.94
N GLU A 101 27.81 20.84 -40.93
CA GLU A 101 26.96 20.47 -42.07
C GLU A 101 27.57 19.33 -42.90
N LYS A 102 28.88 19.35 -43.11
CA LYS A 102 29.57 18.29 -43.82
C LYS A 102 29.53 16.95 -43.07
N LEU A 103 29.68 16.97 -41.73
CA LEU A 103 29.57 15.77 -40.90
C LEU A 103 28.18 15.12 -40.99
N ILE A 104 27.11 15.95 -40.97
CA ILE A 104 25.73 15.48 -41.04
C ILE A 104 25.36 14.94 -42.40
N LYS A 105 25.82 15.60 -43.50
CA LYS A 105 25.51 15.22 -44.87
C LYS A 105 26.23 13.97 -45.35
N LYS A 106 27.42 13.67 -44.81
CA LYS A 106 28.22 12.51 -45.17
C LYS A 106 27.66 11.24 -44.55
N LYS A 107 27.56 10.18 -45.36
CA LYS A 107 27.17 8.82 -44.91
C LYS A 107 28.41 8.07 -44.41
N TRP A 108 28.34 7.58 -43.17
CA TRP A 108 29.43 6.88 -42.56
C TRP A 108 29.14 5.38 -42.51
N LYS A 109 30.12 4.54 -42.81
CA LYS A 109 29.98 3.08 -42.73
C LYS A 109 30.14 2.68 -41.26
N VAL A 110 29.26 1.81 -40.75
CA VAL A 110 29.29 1.36 -39.36
C VAL A 110 29.48 -0.15 -39.28
N SER A 111 30.24 -0.60 -38.32
CA SER A 111 30.46 -2.04 -38.04
C SER A 111 29.13 -2.71 -37.62
N LYS A 112 29.01 -4.03 -37.87
CA LYS A 112 27.81 -4.79 -37.50
C LYS A 112 27.50 -4.75 -36.00
N GLN A 113 28.49 -4.64 -35.13
CA GLN A 113 28.30 -4.53 -33.68
C GLN A 113 27.66 -3.21 -33.32
N ASN A 114 28.14 -2.12 -33.87
CA ASN A 114 27.63 -0.78 -33.61
C ASN A 114 26.24 -0.54 -34.21
N LEU A 115 25.88 -1.24 -35.28
CA LEU A 115 24.49 -1.23 -35.82
C LEU A 115 23.47 -1.77 -34.81
N ASN A 116 23.81 -2.79 -34.02
CA ASN A 116 22.89 -3.30 -32.99
C ASN A 116 22.70 -2.28 -31.86
N PHE A 117 23.73 -1.52 -31.53
CA PHE A 117 23.65 -0.46 -30.54
C PHE A 117 22.78 0.70 -31.00
N ILE A 118 22.95 1.10 -32.27
CA ILE A 118 22.15 2.16 -32.89
C ILE A 118 20.65 1.79 -32.87
N LYS A 119 20.29 0.56 -33.22
CA LYS A 119 18.90 0.10 -33.22
C LYS A 119 18.23 0.10 -31.84
N LEU A 120 18.99 -0.11 -30.79
CA LEU A 120 18.46 -0.07 -29.40
C LEU A 120 18.31 1.35 -28.87
N VAL A 121 19.13 2.28 -29.35
CA VAL A 121 19.16 3.68 -28.90
C VAL A 121 18.18 4.53 -29.69
N GLU A 122 18.17 4.38 -31.02
CA GLU A 122 17.24 5.06 -31.91
C GLU A 122 16.04 4.12 -32.12
N ASP A 123 14.84 4.51 -31.70
CA ASP A 123 13.62 3.73 -31.93
C ASP A 123 13.56 3.26 -33.40
N ASP A 124 12.86 2.15 -33.67
CA ASP A 124 12.70 1.46 -34.97
C ASP A 124 12.32 2.37 -36.16
N THR A 125 12.27 3.68 -35.98
CA THR A 125 11.95 4.68 -37.01
C THR A 125 13.08 4.96 -37.99
N VAL A 126 14.33 4.59 -37.65
CA VAL A 126 15.45 4.74 -38.58
C VAL A 126 15.58 3.44 -39.38
N GLU A 127 14.95 3.42 -40.56
CA GLU A 127 15.18 2.38 -41.57
C GLU A 127 16.67 2.40 -42.00
N LEU A 128 17.50 1.67 -41.28
CA LEU A 128 18.90 1.41 -41.68
C LEU A 128 18.89 0.46 -42.91
N LYS A 129 18.43 0.94 -44.06
CA LYS A 129 18.38 0.17 -45.32
C LYS A 129 19.77 -0.19 -45.87
N SER A 130 20.83 0.42 -45.35
CA SER A 130 22.24 0.12 -45.69
C SER A 130 23.10 0.37 -44.47
N ASN A 131 24.20 -0.36 -44.27
CA ASN A 131 25.17 -0.22 -43.18
C ASN A 131 25.75 1.21 -43.04
N THR A 132 24.94 2.23 -43.27
CA THR A 132 25.33 3.64 -43.27
C THR A 132 24.59 4.39 -42.20
N PHE A 133 25.32 5.22 -41.48
CA PHE A 133 24.86 6.08 -40.40
C PHE A 133 25.08 7.55 -40.76
N ASN A 134 24.16 8.41 -40.37
CA ASN A 134 24.30 9.85 -40.49
C ASN A 134 24.32 10.46 -39.08
N PHE A 135 25.25 11.34 -38.79
CA PHE A 135 25.31 12.03 -37.50
C PHE A 135 24.12 12.99 -37.36
N SER A 136 23.56 13.03 -36.16
CA SER A 136 22.61 14.04 -35.75
C SER A 136 23.29 15.36 -35.43
N ASP A 137 22.49 16.43 -35.30
CA ASP A 137 22.98 17.75 -34.91
C ASP A 137 23.67 17.74 -33.54
N ALA A 138 23.12 17.01 -32.57
CA ALA A 138 23.68 16.85 -31.24
C ALA A 138 25.01 16.07 -31.25
N GLN A 139 25.08 14.99 -32.03
CA GLN A 139 26.31 14.20 -32.20
C GLN A 139 27.41 15.02 -32.90
N ALA A 140 27.08 15.69 -34.00
CA ALA A 140 28.04 16.55 -34.70
C ALA A 140 28.61 17.66 -33.80
N LYS A 141 27.76 18.25 -32.95
CA LYS A 141 28.22 19.22 -31.95
C LYS A 141 29.16 18.59 -30.92
N ALA A 142 28.81 17.43 -30.37
CA ALA A 142 29.64 16.71 -29.42
C ALA A 142 31.00 16.30 -30.03
N ILE A 143 31.04 15.92 -31.31
CA ILE A 143 32.26 15.57 -32.04
C ILE A 143 33.16 16.80 -32.17
N LEU A 144 32.63 17.97 -32.52
CA LEU A 144 33.41 19.21 -32.66
C LEU A 144 33.90 19.76 -31.32
N GLU A 145 33.23 19.46 -30.21
CA GLU A 145 33.63 19.82 -28.84
C GLU A 145 34.64 18.83 -28.21
N LEU A 146 34.94 17.71 -28.89
CA LEU A 146 35.89 16.70 -28.42
C LEU A 146 37.30 17.29 -28.24
N ARG A 147 37.83 17.10 -27.04
CA ARG A 147 39.27 17.41 -26.76
C ARG A 147 40.17 16.32 -27.34
N LEU A 148 41.32 16.69 -27.89
CA LEU A 148 42.30 15.76 -28.44
C LEU A 148 42.74 14.67 -27.45
N GLN A 149 42.69 14.94 -26.17
CA GLN A 149 42.95 13.96 -25.12
C GLN A 149 42.01 12.75 -25.13
N LYS A 150 40.73 12.95 -25.50
CA LYS A 150 39.73 11.89 -25.58
C LYS A 150 39.86 10.99 -26.81
N LEU A 151 40.87 11.21 -27.62
CA LEU A 151 41.18 10.38 -28.79
C LEU A 151 42.27 9.34 -28.53
N THR A 152 42.76 9.21 -27.28
CA THR A 152 43.73 8.20 -26.90
C THR A 152 43.11 6.80 -26.87
N ALA A 153 43.93 5.74 -27.02
CA ALA A 153 43.43 4.36 -27.05
C ALA A 153 42.66 4.00 -25.77
N LEU A 154 43.14 4.41 -24.60
CA LEU A 154 42.51 4.16 -23.30
C LEU A 154 41.12 4.81 -23.19
N GLU A 155 40.98 6.06 -23.58
CA GLU A 155 39.69 6.78 -23.55
C GLU A 155 38.69 6.19 -24.56
N ARG A 156 39.14 5.61 -25.67
CA ARG A 156 38.25 4.90 -26.63
C ARG A 156 37.61 3.65 -26.01
N GLU A 157 38.41 2.88 -25.25
CA GLU A 157 37.93 1.69 -24.53
C GLU A 157 36.94 2.10 -23.43
N ASP A 158 37.15 3.22 -22.75
CA ASP A 158 36.26 3.71 -21.72
C ASP A 158 34.92 4.19 -22.30
N ILE A 159 34.92 4.93 -23.44
CA ILE A 159 33.71 5.30 -24.16
C ILE A 159 32.91 4.06 -24.59
N GLN A 160 33.58 3.00 -25.02
CA GLN A 160 32.90 1.78 -25.43
C GLN A 160 32.30 1.04 -24.22
N LYS A 161 32.99 0.96 -23.07
CA LYS A 161 32.47 0.39 -21.82
C LYS A 161 31.28 1.17 -21.30
N ASP A 162 31.36 2.50 -21.34
CA ASP A 162 30.26 3.37 -20.93
C ASP A 162 29.02 3.14 -21.81
N LEU A 163 29.20 3.00 -23.13
CA LEU A 163 28.11 2.68 -24.06
C LEU A 163 27.51 1.30 -23.75
N GLU A 164 28.34 0.28 -23.52
CA GLU A 164 27.87 -1.06 -23.20
C GLU A 164 27.07 -1.09 -21.89
N SER A 165 27.52 -0.35 -20.87
CA SER A 165 26.78 -0.21 -19.60
C SER A 165 25.41 0.44 -19.78
N LEU A 166 25.35 1.55 -20.54
CA LEU A 166 24.08 2.21 -20.85
C LEU A 166 23.13 1.34 -21.66
N ILE A 167 23.66 0.51 -22.57
CA ILE A 167 22.84 -0.44 -23.33
C ILE A 167 22.23 -1.50 -22.42
N LEU A 168 22.97 -1.97 -21.41
CA LEU A 168 22.41 -2.89 -20.41
C LEU A 168 21.30 -2.23 -19.60
N GLU A 169 21.47 -0.97 -19.19
CA GLU A 169 20.43 -0.19 -18.53
C GLU A 169 19.18 -0.01 -19.41
N ILE A 170 19.37 0.37 -20.69
CA ILE A 170 18.26 0.53 -21.66
C ILE A 170 17.51 -0.79 -21.83
N LYS A 171 18.22 -1.92 -21.96
CA LYS A 171 17.58 -3.24 -22.05
C LYS A 171 16.78 -3.57 -20.80
N ASN A 172 17.30 -3.25 -19.63
CA ASN A 172 16.59 -3.43 -18.36
C ASN A 172 15.31 -2.59 -18.32
N TYR A 173 15.39 -1.29 -18.64
CA TYR A 173 14.21 -0.42 -18.68
C TYR A 173 13.16 -0.91 -19.69
N LEU A 174 13.58 -1.34 -20.88
CA LEU A 174 12.68 -1.93 -21.86
C LEU A 174 12.03 -3.23 -21.35
N SER A 175 12.76 -4.07 -20.62
CA SER A 175 12.20 -5.28 -20.03
C SER A 175 11.12 -5.00 -18.99
N ILE A 176 11.32 -3.97 -18.16
CA ILE A 176 10.33 -3.52 -17.17
C ILE A 176 9.07 -2.99 -17.84
N LEU A 177 9.23 -2.21 -18.94
CA LEU A 177 8.10 -1.64 -19.67
C LEU A 177 7.30 -2.67 -20.46
N ASN A 178 7.96 -3.72 -20.99
CA ASN A 178 7.33 -4.73 -21.85
C ASN A 178 6.69 -5.88 -21.06
N SER A 179 7.05 -6.09 -19.79
CA SER A 179 6.56 -7.20 -18.98
C SER A 179 6.02 -6.72 -17.64
N ARG A 180 4.71 -6.91 -17.43
CA ARG A 180 4.06 -6.59 -16.16
C ARG A 180 4.64 -7.41 -14.99
N ASP A 181 5.05 -8.64 -15.22
CA ASP A 181 5.61 -9.50 -14.17
C ASP A 181 6.96 -8.95 -13.67
N ILE A 182 7.78 -8.40 -14.56
CA ILE A 182 9.05 -7.77 -14.19
C ILE A 182 8.78 -6.47 -13.43
N LEU A 183 7.80 -5.69 -13.87
CA LEU A 183 7.38 -4.45 -13.19
C LEU A 183 6.87 -4.75 -11.77
N LEU A 184 6.05 -5.79 -11.58
CA LEU A 184 5.57 -6.20 -10.26
C LEU A 184 6.70 -6.67 -9.35
N LYS A 185 7.69 -7.38 -9.88
CA LYS A 185 8.89 -7.75 -9.13
C LYS A 185 9.69 -6.52 -8.67
N GLU A 186 9.76 -5.48 -9.49
CA GLU A 186 10.43 -4.24 -9.11
C GLU A 186 9.69 -3.56 -7.95
N ILE A 187 8.34 -3.54 -7.99
CA ILE A 187 7.52 -3.05 -6.86
C ILE A 187 7.79 -3.88 -5.59
N GLU A 188 7.84 -5.21 -5.72
CA GLU A 188 8.10 -6.11 -4.59
C GLU A 188 9.49 -5.87 -3.98
N ASN A 189 10.51 -5.68 -4.81
CA ASN A 189 11.86 -5.36 -4.36
C ASN A 189 11.90 -4.05 -3.57
N GLU A 190 11.34 -2.97 -4.12
CA GLU A 190 11.29 -1.67 -3.45
C GLU A 190 10.53 -1.74 -2.12
N LEU A 191 9.37 -2.41 -2.09
CA LEU A 191 8.60 -2.58 -0.85
C LEU A 191 9.33 -3.45 0.18
N THR A 192 10.10 -4.44 -0.28
CA THR A 192 10.91 -5.29 0.59
C THR A 192 12.07 -4.50 1.22
N GLU A 193 12.70 -3.61 0.47
CA GLU A 193 13.75 -2.71 0.99
C GLU A 193 13.16 -1.76 2.04
N ILE A 194 12.03 -1.12 1.74
CA ILE A 194 11.32 -0.26 2.69
C ILE A 194 10.95 -1.05 3.96
N LYS A 195 10.47 -2.29 3.81
CA LYS A 195 10.15 -3.15 4.95
C LYS A 195 11.37 -3.44 5.82
N LYS A 196 12.54 -3.71 5.21
CA LYS A 196 13.77 -3.97 5.98
C LYS A 196 14.23 -2.75 6.78
N GLU A 197 14.04 -1.56 6.24
CA GLU A 197 14.50 -0.32 6.87
C GLU A 197 13.52 0.20 7.93
N PHE A 198 12.20 0.10 7.70
CA PHE A 198 11.18 0.76 8.52
C PHE A 198 10.25 -0.20 9.26
N ALA A 199 10.40 -1.54 9.11
CA ALA A 199 9.51 -2.46 9.79
C ALA A 199 9.69 -2.39 11.31
N THR A 200 8.57 -2.23 12.01
CA THR A 200 8.48 -2.32 13.47
C THR A 200 7.60 -3.50 13.86
N GLU A 201 7.91 -4.15 14.98
CA GLU A 201 7.07 -5.22 15.49
C GLU A 201 5.70 -4.67 15.93
N ARG A 202 4.67 -5.48 15.71
CA ARG A 202 3.32 -5.14 16.13
C ARG A 202 3.23 -5.20 17.66
N ARG A 203 2.73 -4.13 18.29
CA ARG A 203 2.57 -4.06 19.76
C ARG A 203 1.29 -4.74 20.25
N SER A 204 0.26 -4.84 19.42
CA SER A 204 -1.04 -5.41 19.77
C SER A 204 -1.19 -6.78 19.13
N GLU A 205 -1.69 -7.74 19.87
CA GLU A 205 -2.02 -9.06 19.37
C GLU A 205 -3.33 -9.02 18.57
N ILE A 206 -3.39 -9.73 17.45
CA ILE A 206 -4.64 -9.98 16.72
C ILE A 206 -5.13 -11.34 17.19
N ILE A 207 -6.27 -11.35 17.87
CA ILE A 207 -6.93 -12.56 18.32
C ILE A 207 -8.14 -12.79 17.43
N ASP A 208 -8.14 -13.89 16.72
CA ASP A 208 -9.25 -14.29 15.85
C ASP A 208 -10.22 -15.19 16.66
N GLN A 209 -10.72 -14.63 17.76
CA GLN A 209 -11.75 -15.26 18.57
C GLN A 209 -13.08 -14.59 18.25
N GLU A 210 -14.04 -15.37 17.80
CA GLU A 210 -15.43 -14.96 17.91
C GLU A 210 -15.69 -14.71 19.41
N TYR A 211 -16.19 -13.51 19.71
CA TYR A 211 -16.63 -13.21 21.07
C TYR A 211 -17.67 -14.24 21.44
N GLU A 212 -17.30 -15.29 22.16
CA GLU A 212 -18.26 -16.03 22.93
C GLU A 212 -18.97 -15.01 23.81
N GLN A 213 -20.25 -14.78 23.54
CA GLN A 213 -21.08 -13.99 24.46
C GLN A 213 -20.90 -14.68 25.81
N VAL A 214 -20.07 -14.07 26.66
CA VAL A 214 -19.83 -14.56 27.99
C VAL A 214 -21.22 -14.65 28.61
N ASP A 215 -21.68 -15.87 28.85
CA ASP A 215 -23.00 -16.09 29.42
C ASP A 215 -22.98 -15.43 30.81
N ASP A 216 -23.57 -14.25 30.88
CA ASP A 216 -23.62 -13.44 32.11
C ASP A 216 -24.12 -14.23 33.30
N LEU A 217 -24.84 -15.32 33.05
CA LEU A 217 -25.32 -16.25 34.06
C LEU A 217 -24.20 -16.92 34.87
N ARG A 218 -23.00 -17.11 34.29
CA ARG A 218 -21.85 -17.68 35.01
C ARG A 218 -21.36 -16.83 36.17
N TYR A 219 -21.64 -15.53 36.15
CA TYR A 219 -21.19 -14.57 37.18
C TYR A 219 -22.28 -14.21 38.18
N ILE A 220 -23.53 -14.67 37.95
CA ILE A 220 -24.66 -14.44 38.85
C ILE A 220 -24.81 -15.68 39.75
N GLN A 221 -24.72 -15.48 41.06
CA GLN A 221 -24.96 -16.57 42.01
C GLN A 221 -26.40 -17.09 41.85
N GLN A 222 -26.55 -18.38 41.79
CA GLN A 222 -27.87 -19.01 41.75
C GLN A 222 -28.51 -18.91 43.13
N GLU A 223 -29.56 -18.08 43.24
CA GLU A 223 -30.29 -17.84 44.50
C GLU A 223 -31.79 -17.83 44.20
N ASP A 224 -32.56 -18.33 45.16
CA ASP A 224 -34.00 -18.28 45.08
C ASP A 224 -34.51 -16.84 45.23
N ILE A 225 -35.35 -16.44 44.31
CA ILE A 225 -35.92 -15.07 44.28
C ILE A 225 -37.44 -15.09 44.22
N VAL A 226 -38.01 -14.00 44.74
CA VAL A 226 -39.41 -13.70 44.60
C VAL A 226 -39.59 -12.52 43.63
N LEU A 227 -40.32 -12.75 42.57
CA LEU A 227 -40.73 -11.73 41.62
C LEU A 227 -42.14 -11.23 41.98
N THR A 228 -42.28 -9.94 42.19
CA THR A 228 -43.58 -9.28 42.45
C THR A 228 -43.91 -8.39 41.24
N ILE A 229 -45.07 -8.56 40.68
CA ILE A 229 -45.55 -7.83 39.52
C ILE A 229 -46.74 -6.97 39.95
N SER A 230 -46.71 -5.66 39.67
CA SER A 230 -47.79 -4.75 39.97
C SER A 230 -48.83 -4.75 38.82
N ASN A 231 -50.00 -4.21 39.13
CA ASN A 231 -51.06 -4.07 38.10
C ASN A 231 -50.64 -3.18 36.92
N ASN A 232 -49.81 -2.21 37.16
CA ASN A 232 -49.30 -1.31 36.12
C ASN A 232 -48.01 -1.86 35.41
N GLY A 233 -47.67 -3.13 35.66
CA GLY A 233 -46.57 -3.82 34.96
C GLY A 233 -45.17 -3.58 35.55
N TYR A 234 -45.02 -2.98 36.73
CA TYR A 234 -43.73 -2.88 37.40
C TYR A 234 -43.34 -4.21 38.00
N ILE A 235 -42.10 -4.63 37.73
CA ILE A 235 -41.57 -5.89 38.24
C ILE A 235 -40.47 -5.60 39.27
N LYS A 236 -40.50 -6.25 40.41
CA LYS A 236 -39.47 -6.20 41.43
C LYS A 236 -38.95 -7.60 41.76
N ARG A 237 -37.63 -7.72 41.80
CA ARG A 237 -36.93 -8.90 42.28
C ARG A 237 -36.52 -8.73 43.73
N SER A 238 -36.78 -9.73 44.56
CA SER A 238 -36.31 -9.77 45.98
C SER A 238 -35.80 -11.15 46.28
N LEU A 239 -34.74 -11.25 47.06
CA LEU A 239 -34.23 -12.56 47.53
C LEU A 239 -35.23 -13.24 48.46
N LEU A 240 -35.43 -14.56 48.27
CA LEU A 240 -36.33 -15.31 49.14
C LEU A 240 -35.86 -15.27 50.59
N SER A 241 -34.56 -15.20 50.87
CA SER A 241 -34.00 -15.01 52.20
C SER A 241 -34.47 -13.78 52.95
N ASN A 242 -34.97 -12.76 52.24
CA ASN A 242 -35.54 -11.57 52.84
C ASN A 242 -36.94 -11.79 53.43
N TYR A 243 -37.59 -12.93 53.08
CA TYR A 243 -38.91 -13.28 53.55
C TYR A 243 -38.77 -14.33 54.67
N ARG A 244 -38.87 -13.91 55.93
CA ARG A 244 -38.85 -14.81 57.09
C ARG A 244 -40.25 -15.27 57.43
N SER A 245 -40.39 -16.56 57.85
CA SER A 245 -41.64 -17.04 58.35
C SER A 245 -42.11 -16.22 59.58
N GLN A 246 -43.35 -15.84 59.58
CA GLN A 246 -43.92 -15.03 60.67
C GLN A 246 -44.83 -15.89 61.56
N ASN A 247 -44.71 -15.68 62.86
CA ASN A 247 -45.59 -16.28 63.85
C ASN A 247 -46.88 -15.44 63.96
N ARG A 248 -47.92 -16.01 64.62
CA ARG A 248 -49.18 -15.33 64.85
C ARG A 248 -48.97 -13.95 65.51
N GLY A 249 -49.53 -12.88 64.90
CA GLY A 249 -49.39 -11.51 65.38
C GLY A 249 -48.24 -10.71 64.79
N GLY A 250 -47.48 -11.25 63.83
CA GLY A 250 -46.44 -10.50 63.13
C GLY A 250 -47.04 -9.44 62.17
N LYS A 251 -46.32 -8.30 62.03
CA LYS A 251 -46.63 -7.28 61.00
C LYS A 251 -46.16 -7.76 59.67
N GLY A 252 -46.98 -8.19 58.78
CA GLY A 252 -46.59 -8.63 57.44
C GLY A 252 -45.43 -7.87 56.81
N LYS A 253 -44.78 -8.41 55.77
CA LYS A 253 -43.74 -7.70 55.03
C LYS A 253 -44.26 -7.31 53.65
N THR A 254 -44.18 -6.03 53.32
CA THR A 254 -44.58 -5.51 51.99
C THR A 254 -43.55 -5.94 50.94
N GLY A 255 -43.93 -6.72 49.94
CA GLY A 255 -43.07 -7.20 48.87
C GLY A 255 -42.54 -6.08 47.97
N MET A 256 -43.36 -5.07 47.74
CA MET A 256 -43.09 -3.95 46.87
C MET A 256 -43.78 -2.71 47.38
N SER A 257 -43.10 -1.55 47.37
CA SER A 257 -43.76 -0.25 47.56
C SER A 257 -44.30 0.19 46.19
N THR A 258 -45.61 0.28 46.09
CA THR A 258 -46.31 0.72 44.91
C THR A 258 -46.64 2.21 45.01
N ARG A 259 -46.88 2.87 43.86
CA ARG A 259 -47.42 4.24 43.82
C ARG A 259 -48.87 4.25 44.20
N GLU A 260 -49.44 5.44 44.53
CA GLU A 260 -50.86 5.63 44.71
C GLU A 260 -51.60 5.04 43.51
N GLU A 261 -52.63 4.23 43.75
CA GLU A 261 -53.47 3.52 42.78
C GLU A 261 -52.86 2.26 42.12
N ASP A 262 -51.63 1.81 42.49
CA ASP A 262 -51.04 0.56 42.03
C ASP A 262 -50.99 -0.48 43.13
N PHE A 263 -51.16 -1.75 42.83
CA PHE A 263 -51.10 -2.87 43.77
C PHE A 263 -50.38 -4.07 43.20
N VAL A 264 -49.87 -4.93 44.05
CA VAL A 264 -49.20 -6.18 43.65
C VAL A 264 -50.28 -7.13 43.10
N LYS A 265 -50.15 -7.48 41.81
CA LYS A 265 -51.09 -8.33 41.09
C LYS A 265 -50.66 -9.80 41.18
N GLU A 266 -49.36 -10.07 40.98
CA GLU A 266 -48.82 -11.44 40.87
C GLU A 266 -47.53 -11.56 41.67
N ILE A 267 -47.30 -12.75 42.19
CA ILE A 267 -46.05 -13.12 42.88
C ILE A 267 -45.62 -14.47 42.35
N HIS A 268 -44.38 -14.52 41.79
CA HIS A 268 -43.79 -15.73 41.28
C HIS A 268 -42.48 -16.07 42.02
N PHE A 269 -42.26 -17.35 42.22
CA PHE A 269 -41.01 -17.89 42.74
C PHE A 269 -40.14 -18.34 41.57
N ALA A 270 -38.91 -17.94 41.54
CA ALA A 270 -37.94 -18.29 40.53
C ALA A 270 -36.51 -18.30 41.13
N ASP A 271 -35.56 -18.72 40.37
CA ASP A 271 -34.14 -18.49 40.70
C ASP A 271 -33.54 -17.37 39.84
N THR A 272 -32.36 -16.92 40.17
CA THR A 272 -31.65 -15.85 39.46
C THR A 272 -31.30 -16.22 38.03
N HIS A 273 -31.28 -17.51 37.66
CA HIS A 273 -30.99 -18.00 36.30
C HIS A 273 -32.24 -18.32 35.49
N THR A 274 -33.43 -18.19 36.10
CA THR A 274 -34.68 -18.45 35.39
C THR A 274 -34.97 -17.36 34.37
N LYS A 275 -35.23 -17.75 33.13
CA LYS A 275 -35.65 -16.82 32.06
C LYS A 275 -37.13 -16.50 32.22
N LEU A 276 -37.44 -15.23 32.34
CA LEU A 276 -38.84 -14.73 32.38
C LEU A 276 -39.28 -14.30 31.00
N LEU A 277 -40.33 -14.90 30.47
CA LEU A 277 -40.95 -14.48 29.22
C LEU A 277 -42.09 -13.56 29.56
N VAL A 278 -42.06 -12.34 29.08
CA VAL A 278 -43.09 -11.32 29.30
C VAL A 278 -43.78 -11.02 27.97
N PHE A 279 -45.04 -11.27 27.89
CA PHE A 279 -45.88 -10.93 26.74
C PHE A 279 -46.74 -9.71 27.08
N SER A 280 -46.54 -8.63 26.36
CA SER A 280 -47.33 -7.40 26.52
C SER A 280 -48.57 -7.45 25.63
N SER A 281 -49.53 -6.53 25.89
CA SER A 281 -50.70 -6.40 25.04
C SER A 281 -50.39 -5.92 23.61
N LEU A 282 -49.15 -5.51 23.36
CA LEU A 282 -48.66 -5.06 22.05
C LEU A 282 -47.76 -6.10 21.35
N GLY A 283 -47.52 -7.26 21.91
CA GLY A 283 -46.67 -8.34 21.41
C GLY A 283 -45.35 -8.48 22.14
#